data_0ca5904cd0d4998e78d374a766f4ccae
#
_entry.id   0ca5904cd0d4998e78d374a766f4ccae
#
_cell.length_a   1.000
_cell.length_b   1.000
_cell.length_c   1.000
_cell.angle_alpha   90.00
_cell.angle_beta   90.00
_cell.angle_gamma   90.00
#
_symmetry.space_group_name_H-M   'P 1'
#
loop_
_entity.id
_entity.type
_entity.pdbx_description
1 polymer ?
#
loop_
_entity_poly.entity_id
_entity_poly.type
_entity_poly.pdbx_seq_one_letter_code
_entity_poly.pdbx_strand_id
1 'polypeptide(L)'
;MWLVKLEFVPGDDAYERSSADLAEVAGAVEQRFAPQRVVAHGTPSRFVVFAHVQSSAEAVAESWARDVLAKAVTVYLPDWRLELLEV
;
A
#
# COMPACT_ATOMS: atom_id res chain seq x y z
N MET A 1 -15.05 -12.08 -2.44
CA MET A 1 -13.78 -11.39 -2.70
C MET A 1 -13.94 -9.91 -2.42
N TRP A 2 -12.95 -9.33 -1.75
CA TRP A 2 -12.96 -7.93 -1.36
C TRP A 2 -11.85 -7.18 -2.08
N LEU A 3 -12.14 -5.99 -2.58
CA LEU A 3 -11.12 -5.09 -3.11
C LEU A 3 -10.74 -4.12 -2.02
N VAL A 4 -9.48 -4.16 -1.60
CA VAL A 4 -8.95 -3.28 -0.57
C VAL A 4 -8.15 -2.18 -1.25
N LYS A 5 -8.34 -0.95 -0.78
CA LYS A 5 -7.58 0.21 -1.25
C LYS A 5 -6.93 0.91 -0.07
N LEU A 6 -5.62 1.15 -0.17
CA LEU A 6 -4.89 1.96 0.78
C LEU A 6 -4.27 3.16 0.06
N GLU A 7 -4.30 4.31 0.72
CA GLU A 7 -3.60 5.50 0.25
C GLU A 7 -2.67 6.01 1.32
N PHE A 8 -1.43 6.27 0.93
CA PHE A 8 -0.41 6.84 1.80
C PHE A 8 -0.02 8.20 1.28
N VAL A 9 0.32 9.10 2.20
CA VAL A 9 0.82 10.44 1.88
C VAL A 9 2.12 10.67 2.65
N PRO A 10 3.02 11.53 2.12
CA PRO A 10 4.24 11.86 2.85
C PRO A 10 3.90 12.51 4.19
N GLY A 11 4.61 12.11 5.23
CA GLY A 11 4.55 12.77 6.52
C GLY A 11 5.24 14.15 6.45
N ASP A 12 5.12 14.93 7.53
CA ASP A 12 5.66 16.29 7.58
C ASP A 12 7.18 16.32 7.40
N ASP A 13 7.88 15.28 7.86
CA ASP A 13 9.33 15.18 7.78
C ASP A 13 9.81 14.30 6.63
N ALA A 14 8.93 13.92 5.72
CA ALA A 14 9.30 13.07 4.61
C ALA A 14 10.20 13.82 3.61
N TYR A 15 11.29 13.18 3.19
CA TYR A 15 12.11 13.73 2.13
C TYR A 15 11.45 13.51 0.78
N GLU A 16 11.77 14.37 -0.19
CA GLU A 16 11.24 14.25 -1.53
C GLU A 16 11.78 13.00 -2.22
N ARG A 17 10.87 12.28 -2.87
CA ARG A 17 11.20 11.12 -3.69
C ARG A 17 10.81 11.40 -5.14
N SER A 18 11.61 10.90 -6.07
CA SER A 18 11.29 11.01 -7.48
C SER A 18 10.19 10.02 -7.86
N SER A 19 9.55 10.27 -9.00
CA SER A 19 8.59 9.31 -9.56
C SER A 19 9.25 7.96 -9.84
N ALA A 20 10.51 7.96 -10.24
CA ALA A 20 11.25 6.72 -10.50
C ALA A 20 11.44 5.90 -9.20
N ASP A 21 11.77 6.57 -8.09
CA ASP A 21 11.90 5.91 -6.79
C ASP A 21 10.59 5.27 -6.36
N LEU A 22 9.48 5.99 -6.56
CA LEU A 22 8.16 5.50 -6.17
C LEU A 22 7.69 4.36 -7.08
N ALA A 23 8.08 4.37 -8.33
CA ALA A 23 7.83 3.23 -9.23
C ALA A 23 8.58 1.98 -8.77
N GLU A 24 9.81 2.12 -8.28
CA GLU A 24 10.57 1.01 -7.71
C GLU A 24 9.90 0.48 -6.45
N VAL A 25 9.43 1.36 -5.56
CA VAL A 25 8.70 0.95 -4.37
C VAL A 25 7.44 0.19 -4.74
N ALA A 26 6.68 0.69 -5.72
CA ALA A 26 5.46 0.04 -6.19
C ALA A 26 5.77 -1.39 -6.68
N GLY A 27 6.81 -1.54 -7.50
CA GLY A 27 7.24 -2.86 -7.98
C GLY A 27 7.65 -3.78 -6.85
N ALA A 28 8.38 -3.28 -5.86
CA ALA A 28 8.82 -4.06 -4.71
C ALA A 28 7.63 -4.55 -3.87
N VAL A 29 6.63 -3.69 -3.65
CA VAL A 29 5.41 -4.07 -2.93
C VAL A 29 4.65 -5.15 -3.69
N GLU A 30 4.48 -4.99 -4.99
CA GLU A 30 3.80 -5.98 -5.82
C GLU A 30 4.51 -7.33 -5.79
N GLN A 31 5.81 -7.34 -5.90
CA GLN A 31 6.64 -8.55 -5.86
C GLN A 31 6.54 -9.26 -4.51
N ARG A 32 6.50 -8.51 -3.42
CA ARG A 32 6.43 -9.07 -2.08
C ARG A 32 5.19 -9.94 -1.88
N PHE A 33 4.09 -9.62 -2.54
CA PHE A 33 2.83 -10.33 -2.38
C PHE A 33 2.54 -11.34 -3.48
N ALA A 34 3.36 -11.40 -4.53
CA ALA A 34 3.14 -12.35 -5.62
C ALA A 34 3.08 -13.79 -5.08
N PRO A 35 2.20 -14.66 -5.59
CA PRO A 35 1.30 -14.43 -6.72
C PRO A 35 -0.03 -13.75 -6.36
N GLN A 36 -0.25 -13.32 -5.11
CA GLN A 36 -1.44 -12.57 -4.74
C GLN A 36 -1.49 -11.27 -5.55
N ARG A 37 -2.68 -10.93 -6.03
CA ARG A 37 -2.85 -9.78 -6.90
C ARG A 37 -2.84 -8.49 -6.10
N VAL A 38 -1.72 -7.80 -6.12
CA VAL A 38 -1.53 -6.49 -5.51
C VAL A 38 -1.03 -5.56 -6.60
N VAL A 39 -1.64 -4.38 -6.72
CA VAL A 39 -1.26 -3.35 -7.68
C VAL A 39 -0.94 -2.08 -6.91
N ALA A 40 0.21 -1.49 -7.17
CA ALA A 40 0.64 -0.28 -6.49
C ALA A 40 1.04 0.78 -7.51
N HIS A 41 0.77 2.04 -7.17
CA HIS A 41 1.13 3.19 -8.00
C HIS A 41 1.51 4.36 -7.10
N GLY A 42 2.66 4.96 -7.37
CA GLY A 42 3.16 6.07 -6.57
C GLY A 42 3.46 7.32 -7.38
N THR A 43 3.11 8.45 -6.81
CA THR A 43 3.54 9.77 -7.25
C THR A 43 4.24 10.44 -6.07
N PRO A 44 4.99 11.55 -6.26
CA PRO A 44 5.63 12.23 -5.14
C PRO A 44 4.69 12.68 -4.02
N SER A 45 3.39 12.79 -4.30
CA SER A 45 2.41 13.25 -3.32
C SER A 45 1.50 12.15 -2.77
N ARG A 46 1.48 10.95 -3.37
CA ARG A 46 0.53 9.91 -2.97
C ARG A 46 0.99 8.53 -3.44
N PHE A 47 0.80 7.53 -2.57
CA PHE A 47 1.08 6.14 -2.91
C PHE A 47 -0.20 5.34 -2.69
N VAL A 48 -0.69 4.68 -3.73
CA VAL A 48 -1.97 3.96 -3.70
C VAL A 48 -1.72 2.48 -3.93
N VAL A 49 -2.34 1.64 -3.12
CA VAL A 49 -2.23 0.19 -3.24
C VAL A 49 -3.62 -0.43 -3.29
N PHE A 50 -3.82 -1.30 -4.26
CA PHE A 50 -5.04 -2.11 -4.39
C PHE A 50 -4.68 -3.57 -4.23
N ALA A 51 -5.52 -4.31 -3.52
CA ALA A 51 -5.35 -5.75 -3.37
C ALA A 51 -6.69 -6.47 -3.41
N HIS A 52 -6.71 -7.63 -4.04
CA HIS A 52 -7.86 -8.53 -3.98
C HIS A 52 -7.64 -9.50 -2.83
N VAL A 53 -8.58 -9.55 -1.91
CA VAL A 53 -8.52 -10.41 -0.73
C VAL A 53 -9.69 -11.38 -0.75
N GLN A 54 -9.38 -12.67 -0.68
CA GLN A 54 -10.41 -13.69 -0.55
C GLN A 54 -10.66 -13.93 0.92
N SER A 55 -11.85 -13.54 1.37
CA SER A 55 -12.26 -13.69 2.75
C SER A 55 -13.78 -13.76 2.79
N SER A 56 -14.31 -14.45 3.81
CA SER A 56 -15.74 -14.54 4.04
C SER A 56 -16.30 -13.28 4.72
N ALA A 57 -15.44 -12.45 5.30
CA ALA A 57 -15.86 -11.28 6.06
C ALA A 57 -15.03 -10.06 5.71
N GLU A 58 -15.70 -8.92 5.60
CA GLU A 58 -15.07 -7.62 5.36
C GLU A 58 -14.05 -7.27 6.46
N ALA A 59 -14.39 -7.55 7.72
CA ALA A 59 -13.51 -7.26 8.84
C ALA A 59 -12.17 -8.00 8.74
N VAL A 60 -12.17 -9.20 8.20
CA VAL A 60 -10.93 -9.97 8.00
C VAL A 60 -10.09 -9.34 6.90
N ALA A 61 -10.72 -8.90 5.81
CA ALA A 61 -10.02 -8.21 4.73
C ALA A 61 -9.40 -6.89 5.21
N GLU A 62 -10.15 -6.12 6.00
CA GLU A 62 -9.67 -4.87 6.58
C GLU A 62 -8.50 -5.10 7.53
N SER A 63 -8.60 -6.08 8.40
CA SER A 63 -7.54 -6.44 9.34
C SER A 63 -6.26 -6.84 8.61
N TRP A 64 -6.39 -7.67 7.58
CA TRP A 64 -5.25 -8.05 6.74
C TRP A 64 -4.61 -6.84 6.08
N ALA A 65 -5.41 -5.94 5.53
CA ALA A 65 -4.91 -4.73 4.89
C ALA A 65 -4.11 -3.86 5.86
N ARG A 66 -4.62 -3.70 7.06
CA ARG A 66 -3.96 -2.89 8.10
C ARG A 66 -2.71 -3.56 8.64
N ASP A 67 -2.79 -4.85 8.94
CA ASP A 67 -1.73 -5.55 9.67
C ASP A 67 -0.64 -6.12 8.76
N VAL A 68 -0.95 -6.42 7.52
CA VAL A 68 0.00 -7.03 6.59
C VAL A 68 0.37 -6.08 5.46
N LEU A 69 -0.62 -5.60 4.71
CA LEU A 69 -0.36 -4.79 3.53
C LEU A 69 0.22 -3.41 3.88
N ALA A 70 -0.39 -2.72 4.83
CA ALA A 70 0.09 -1.39 5.24
C ALA A 70 1.48 -1.47 5.85
N LYS A 71 1.77 -2.49 6.66
CA LYS A 71 3.11 -2.66 7.24
C LYS A 71 4.16 -2.95 6.19
N ALA A 72 3.81 -3.69 5.15
CA ALA A 72 4.74 -3.94 4.05
C ALA A 72 5.10 -2.65 3.31
N VAL A 73 4.13 -1.77 3.10
CA VAL A 73 4.39 -0.45 2.50
C VAL A 73 5.27 0.40 3.40
N THR A 74 5.03 0.36 4.71
CA THR A 74 5.80 1.14 5.69
C THR A 74 7.28 0.73 5.71
N VAL A 75 7.62 -0.49 5.37
CA VAL A 75 9.02 -0.92 5.27
C VAL A 75 9.76 -0.11 4.20
N TYR A 76 9.10 0.22 3.10
CA TYR A 76 9.70 0.99 2.00
C TYR A 76 9.51 2.49 2.15
N LEU A 77 8.43 2.91 2.81
CA LEU A 77 8.06 4.31 2.99
C LEU A 77 7.82 4.61 4.48
N PRO A 78 8.84 4.50 5.33
CA PRO A 78 8.66 4.65 6.78
C PRO A 78 8.26 6.07 7.20
N ASP A 79 8.54 7.06 6.37
CA ASP A 79 8.23 8.47 6.61
C ASP A 79 6.88 8.90 6.00
N TRP A 80 6.15 7.96 5.44
CA TRP A 80 4.81 8.19 4.91
C TRP A 80 3.76 7.64 5.88
N ARG A 81 2.55 8.18 5.83
CA ARG A 81 1.45 7.75 6.70
C ARG A 81 0.27 7.24 5.89
N LEU A 82 -0.44 6.28 6.46
CA LEU A 82 -1.69 5.78 5.89
C LEU A 82 -2.79 6.83 6.09
N GLU A 83 -3.36 7.31 4.99
CA GLU A 83 -4.43 8.31 5.04
C GLU A 83 -5.81 7.70 4.83
N LEU A 84 -5.90 6.66 3.99
CA LEU A 84 -7.17 6.04 3.64
C LEU A 84 -7.02 4.53 3.58
N LEU A 85 -7.98 3.83 4.18
CA LEU A 85 -8.16 2.39 4.04
C LEU A 85 -9.63 2.15 3.73
N GLU A 86 -9.91 1.57 2.56
CA GLU A 86 -11.26 1.22 2.13
C GLU A 86 -11.34 -0.25 1.78
N VAL A 87 -12.47 -0.84 2.04
CA VAL A 87 -12.76 -2.22 1.67
C VAL A 87 -14.02 -2.31 0.80
#